data_67e07094e4edf3728b20af5ce8954a16
#
_entry.id   67e07094e4edf3728b20af5ce8954a16
#
_cell.length_a   1.000
_cell.length_b   1.000
_cell.length_c   1.000
_cell.angle_alpha   90.00
_cell.angle_beta   90.00
_cell.angle_gamma   90.00
#
_symmetry.space_group_name_H-M   'P 1'
#
loop_
_entity.id
_entity.type
_entity.pdbx_description
1 polymer ?
#
loop_
_entity_poly.entity_id
_entity_poly.type
_entity_poly.pdbx_seq_one_letter_code
_entity_poly.pdbx_strand_id
1 'polypeptide(L)'
;MVLDADGRPKLAEIDEPDDAVDVLACGLCGSDVEKLARQFAGAVLGHEVVVRAGGRRLALEHHRPCGACAHCRAGHESTCAQFAAPTIVPGGFAERVRATEGVELPETLDDARATMVEPLACVLRGAERVPRGRVLVVGNGFVGRLFGAVLERRGDEVFAVDADPERAGRSPGGPVDAAVVCARGAGADALDAVTPGGTVLVFADAGDLPADVVYRRELTVVGSRSATPAAMRAAAALLPELDVPMPVVLPLERFDEGLELFTSRRALKVVFTP
;
A
#
# COMPACT_ATOMS: atom_id res chain seq x y z
N MET A 1 -16.38 0.85 -12.14
CA MET A 1 -16.78 1.96 -11.23
C MET A 1 -16.16 3.26 -11.74
N VAL A 2 -16.94 4.25 -12.12
CA VAL A 2 -16.50 5.53 -12.69
C VAL A 2 -16.87 6.66 -11.72
N LEU A 3 -16.04 7.69 -11.64
CA LEU A 3 -16.40 8.90 -10.88
C LEU A 3 -17.27 9.82 -11.74
N ASP A 4 -18.43 10.21 -11.22
CA ASP A 4 -19.32 11.17 -11.88
C ASP A 4 -18.77 12.61 -11.87
N ALA A 5 -19.53 13.56 -12.37
CA ALA A 5 -19.12 14.97 -12.42
C ALA A 5 -18.85 15.59 -11.03
N ASP A 6 -19.47 15.06 -10.00
CA ASP A 6 -19.27 15.48 -8.60
C ASP A 6 -18.16 14.68 -7.90
N GLY A 7 -17.48 13.77 -8.62
CA GLY A 7 -16.44 12.89 -8.09
C GLY A 7 -16.97 11.74 -7.23
N ARG A 8 -18.27 11.43 -7.31
CA ARG A 8 -18.85 10.30 -6.59
C ARG A 8 -18.71 9.03 -7.40
N PRO A 9 -18.40 7.89 -6.76
CA PRO A 9 -18.32 6.61 -7.44
C PRO A 9 -19.71 6.17 -7.90
N LYS A 10 -19.81 5.72 -9.14
CA LYS A 10 -21.04 5.10 -9.66
C LYS A 10 -20.70 4.01 -10.67
N LEU A 11 -21.52 2.96 -10.75
CA LEU A 11 -21.45 2.00 -11.84
C LEU A 11 -21.84 2.69 -13.15
N ALA A 12 -21.04 2.48 -14.18
CA ALA A 12 -21.32 2.96 -15.52
C ALA A 12 -20.69 2.01 -16.55
N GLU A 13 -21.35 1.85 -17.68
CA GLU A 13 -20.75 1.24 -18.85
C GLU A 13 -19.71 2.19 -19.45
N ILE A 14 -18.58 1.67 -19.83
CA ILE A 14 -17.50 2.38 -20.50
C ILE A 14 -16.99 1.55 -21.65
N ASP A 15 -16.36 2.20 -22.63
CA ASP A 15 -15.74 1.49 -23.74
C ASP A 15 -14.64 0.54 -23.21
N GLU A 16 -14.70 -0.70 -23.72
CA GLU A 16 -13.67 -1.68 -23.39
C GLU A 16 -12.35 -1.29 -24.07
N PRO A 17 -11.22 -1.25 -23.31
CA PRO A 17 -9.92 -0.98 -23.93
C PRO A 17 -9.48 -2.13 -24.83
N ASP A 18 -8.71 -1.81 -25.87
CA ASP A 18 -8.07 -2.82 -26.72
C ASP A 18 -7.19 -3.75 -25.88
N ASP A 19 -7.14 -5.03 -26.25
CA ASP A 19 -6.36 -6.07 -25.54
C ASP A 19 -6.71 -6.18 -24.04
N ALA A 20 -7.97 -5.95 -23.69
CA ALA A 20 -8.43 -6.04 -22.31
C ALA A 20 -8.37 -7.47 -21.78
N VAL A 21 -8.05 -7.58 -20.49
CA VAL A 21 -8.04 -8.82 -19.72
C VAL A 21 -9.03 -8.74 -18.56
N ASP A 22 -9.51 -9.90 -18.10
CA ASP A 22 -10.52 -9.98 -17.05
C ASP A 22 -9.89 -9.63 -15.68
N VAL A 23 -10.51 -8.71 -14.96
CA VAL A 23 -10.22 -8.44 -13.55
C VAL A 23 -10.84 -9.55 -12.71
N LEU A 24 -10.06 -10.13 -11.80
CA LEU A 24 -10.52 -11.13 -10.85
C LEU A 24 -10.83 -10.51 -9.48
N ALA A 25 -10.02 -9.53 -9.08
CA ALA A 25 -10.18 -8.81 -7.83
C ALA A 25 -9.40 -7.48 -7.86
N CYS A 26 -9.88 -6.48 -7.13
CA CYS A 26 -9.19 -5.21 -6.93
C CYS A 26 -9.31 -4.74 -5.49
N GLY A 27 -8.20 -4.45 -4.83
CA GLY A 27 -8.13 -3.94 -3.48
C GLY A 27 -8.40 -2.44 -3.40
N LEU A 28 -9.11 -2.02 -2.36
CA LEU A 28 -9.31 -0.60 -2.03
C LEU A 28 -8.13 -0.09 -1.20
N CYS A 29 -7.50 0.97 -1.65
CA CYS A 29 -6.38 1.64 -1.01
C CYS A 29 -6.78 3.01 -0.43
N GLY A 30 -6.07 3.46 0.61
CA GLY A 30 -6.26 4.81 1.15
C GLY A 30 -6.02 5.91 0.12
N SER A 31 -5.12 5.70 -0.84
CA SER A 31 -4.86 6.64 -1.93
C SER A 31 -6.03 6.74 -2.94
N ASP A 32 -6.86 5.70 -3.08
CA ASP A 32 -8.09 5.79 -3.86
C ASP A 32 -9.09 6.70 -3.15
N VAL A 33 -9.25 6.57 -1.84
CA VAL A 33 -10.10 7.46 -1.02
C VAL A 33 -9.64 8.92 -1.12
N GLU A 34 -8.34 9.18 -1.10
CA GLU A 34 -7.79 10.53 -1.30
C GLU A 34 -8.10 11.10 -2.71
N LYS A 35 -8.07 10.24 -3.73
CA LYS A 35 -8.43 10.65 -5.11
C LYS A 35 -9.93 10.91 -5.24
N LEU A 36 -10.79 10.13 -4.56
CA LEU A 36 -12.22 10.39 -4.48
C LEU A 36 -12.48 11.80 -3.91
N ALA A 37 -11.79 12.18 -2.84
CA ALA A 37 -11.91 13.50 -2.24
C ALA A 37 -11.45 14.66 -3.17
N ARG A 38 -10.60 14.38 -4.16
CA ARG A 38 -10.12 15.37 -5.16
C ARG A 38 -11.00 15.46 -6.40
N GLN A 39 -12.07 14.67 -6.49
CA GLN A 39 -13.11 14.74 -7.52
C GLN A 39 -12.60 14.66 -8.98
N PHE A 40 -11.86 13.63 -9.32
CA PHE A 40 -11.43 13.36 -10.70
C PHE A 40 -12.60 12.78 -11.55
N ALA A 41 -13.47 13.61 -12.07
CA ALA A 41 -14.59 13.18 -12.90
C ALA A 41 -14.14 12.33 -14.10
N GLY A 42 -14.87 11.25 -14.38
CA GLY A 42 -14.57 10.31 -15.46
C GLY A 42 -13.44 9.32 -15.17
N ALA A 43 -12.74 9.43 -14.03
CA ALA A 43 -11.69 8.48 -13.69
C ALA A 43 -12.27 7.14 -13.19
N VAL A 44 -11.62 6.05 -13.55
CA VAL A 44 -11.76 4.75 -12.90
C VAL A 44 -10.52 4.54 -12.02
N LEU A 45 -10.74 4.27 -10.74
CA LEU A 45 -9.67 4.05 -9.76
C LEU A 45 -9.37 2.57 -9.60
N GLY A 46 -8.52 2.25 -8.62
CA GLY A 46 -8.09 0.88 -8.33
C GLY A 46 -6.74 0.54 -8.98
N HIS A 47 -5.80 0.13 -8.15
CA HIS A 47 -4.42 -0.16 -8.58
C HIS A 47 -3.84 -1.43 -7.93
N GLU A 48 -4.54 -2.03 -6.98
CA GLU A 48 -4.17 -3.31 -6.36
C GLU A 48 -4.95 -4.42 -7.08
N VAL A 49 -4.56 -4.74 -8.31
CA VAL A 49 -5.40 -5.49 -9.27
C VAL A 49 -4.83 -6.87 -9.55
N VAL A 50 -5.70 -7.86 -9.50
CA VAL A 50 -5.45 -9.23 -9.96
C VAL A 50 -6.26 -9.49 -11.23
N VAL A 51 -5.61 -10.01 -12.26
CA VAL A 51 -6.22 -10.29 -13.55
C VAL A 51 -5.97 -11.73 -14.01
N ARG A 52 -6.78 -12.16 -14.98
CA ARG A 52 -6.55 -13.37 -15.78
C ARG A 52 -6.15 -12.99 -17.20
N ALA A 53 -4.92 -13.30 -17.57
CA ALA A 53 -4.36 -13.01 -18.89
C ALA A 53 -3.71 -14.26 -19.48
N GLY A 54 -4.19 -14.72 -20.63
CA GLY A 54 -3.63 -15.90 -21.31
C GLY A 54 -3.60 -17.16 -20.44
N GLY A 55 -4.62 -17.37 -19.61
CA GLY A 55 -4.73 -18.50 -18.68
C GLY A 55 -3.90 -18.34 -17.38
N ARG A 56 -3.07 -17.31 -17.26
CA ARG A 56 -2.28 -17.01 -16.06
C ARG A 56 -2.98 -16.00 -15.16
N ARG A 57 -2.71 -16.06 -13.86
CA ARG A 57 -3.16 -15.09 -12.87
C ARG A 57 -2.00 -14.15 -12.54
N LEU A 58 -2.24 -12.86 -12.67
CA LEU A 58 -1.21 -11.82 -12.49
C LEU A 58 -1.67 -10.76 -11.49
N ALA A 59 -0.79 -10.37 -10.56
CA ALA A 59 -0.90 -9.09 -9.85
C ALA A 59 -0.28 -8.00 -10.72
N LEU A 60 -1.05 -6.98 -11.08
CA LEU A 60 -0.61 -5.95 -12.02
C LEU A 60 0.38 -4.98 -11.40
N GLU A 61 1.40 -4.61 -12.19
CA GLU A 61 2.35 -3.57 -11.82
C GLU A 61 1.73 -2.19 -12.04
N HIS A 62 1.37 -1.51 -10.94
CA HIS A 62 0.79 -0.17 -11.00
C HIS A 62 1.80 0.91 -11.44
N HIS A 63 3.09 0.71 -11.19
CA HIS A 63 4.14 1.66 -11.51
C HIS A 63 5.32 0.99 -12.21
N ARG A 64 5.77 1.61 -13.31
CA ARG A 64 6.94 1.14 -14.07
C ARG A 64 7.98 2.24 -14.24
N PRO A 65 9.06 2.18 -13.46
CA PRO A 65 10.20 3.07 -13.66
C PRO A 65 10.90 2.73 -14.97
N CYS A 66 11.55 3.72 -15.61
CA CYS A 66 12.24 3.50 -16.89
C CYS A 66 13.52 2.65 -16.77
N GLY A 67 14.04 2.42 -15.57
CA GLY A 67 15.27 1.67 -15.30
C GLY A 67 16.57 2.38 -15.71
N ALA A 68 16.51 3.45 -16.52
CA ALA A 68 17.67 4.05 -17.17
C ALA A 68 18.01 5.47 -16.72
N CYS A 69 17.11 6.22 -16.10
CA CYS A 69 17.39 7.59 -15.64
C CYS A 69 18.27 7.61 -14.38
N ALA A 70 18.78 8.78 -14.02
CA ALA A 70 19.63 8.95 -12.84
C ALA A 70 18.94 8.49 -11.55
N HIS A 71 17.64 8.79 -11.40
CA HIS A 71 16.86 8.37 -10.25
C HIS A 71 16.75 6.84 -10.14
N CYS A 72 16.44 6.15 -11.26
CA CYS A 72 16.38 4.69 -11.27
C CYS A 72 17.74 4.06 -10.94
N ARG A 73 18.84 4.56 -11.54
CA ARG A 73 20.18 4.06 -11.24
C ARG A 73 20.61 4.28 -9.79
N ALA A 74 20.07 5.31 -9.14
CA ALA A 74 20.31 5.60 -7.72
C ALA A 74 19.37 4.87 -6.76
N GLY A 75 18.48 3.96 -7.25
CA GLY A 75 17.49 3.26 -6.42
C GLY A 75 16.29 4.10 -6.00
N HIS A 76 16.11 5.28 -6.59
CA HIS A 76 14.99 6.18 -6.35
C HIS A 76 13.92 6.07 -7.45
N GLU A 77 13.53 4.84 -7.79
CA GLU A 77 12.63 4.51 -8.90
C GLU A 77 11.26 5.22 -8.79
N SER A 78 10.74 5.39 -7.57
CA SER A 78 9.48 6.10 -7.32
C SER A 78 9.50 7.60 -7.64
N THR A 79 10.66 8.16 -7.95
CA THR A 79 10.86 9.55 -8.41
C THR A 79 11.19 9.64 -9.90
N CYS A 80 11.15 8.53 -10.63
CA CYS A 80 11.31 8.48 -12.08
C CYS A 80 10.15 9.22 -12.77
N ALA A 81 10.45 10.02 -13.80
CA ALA A 81 9.42 10.75 -14.53
C ALA A 81 8.38 9.84 -15.21
N GLN A 82 8.79 8.63 -15.62
CA GLN A 82 7.86 7.64 -16.23
C GLN A 82 7.05 6.86 -15.20
N PHE A 83 7.35 6.97 -13.91
CA PHE A 83 6.70 6.21 -12.86
C PHE A 83 5.19 6.50 -12.74
N ALA A 84 4.76 7.70 -13.08
CA ALA A 84 3.36 8.12 -13.03
C ALA A 84 2.55 7.78 -14.29
N ALA A 85 3.19 7.18 -15.31
CA ALA A 85 2.48 6.78 -16.53
C ALA A 85 1.47 5.67 -16.21
N PRO A 86 0.22 5.74 -16.75
CA PRO A 86 -0.77 4.69 -16.51
C PRO A 86 -0.31 3.34 -17.04
N THR A 87 -0.39 2.31 -16.20
CA THR A 87 -0.06 0.92 -16.55
C THR A 87 -1.31 0.04 -16.53
N ILE A 88 -2.38 0.49 -15.87
CA ILE A 88 -3.68 -0.15 -15.75
C ILE A 88 -4.72 0.83 -16.29
N VAL A 89 -5.41 0.48 -17.36
CA VAL A 89 -6.36 1.38 -18.03
C VAL A 89 -7.68 0.63 -18.26
N PRO A 90 -8.80 1.20 -17.77
CA PRO A 90 -9.00 2.53 -17.19
C PRO A 90 -8.56 2.62 -15.71
N GLY A 91 -8.66 1.54 -14.96
CA GLY A 91 -8.36 1.36 -13.55
C GLY A 91 -9.03 0.09 -13.05
N GLY A 92 -8.57 -0.46 -11.93
CA GLY A 92 -8.92 -1.82 -11.48
C GLY A 92 -10.35 -2.01 -10.95
N PHE A 93 -11.08 -0.93 -10.62
CA PHE A 93 -12.49 -1.04 -10.26
C PHE A 93 -13.36 -1.11 -11.53
N ALA A 94 -13.08 -2.12 -12.35
CA ALA A 94 -13.74 -2.43 -13.62
C ALA A 94 -13.75 -3.95 -13.83
N GLU A 95 -14.62 -4.44 -14.70
CA GLU A 95 -14.66 -5.86 -15.08
C GLU A 95 -13.44 -6.25 -15.92
N ARG A 96 -12.96 -5.32 -16.76
CA ARG A 96 -11.84 -5.56 -17.67
C ARG A 96 -10.90 -4.35 -17.73
N VAL A 97 -9.61 -4.63 -17.91
CA VAL A 97 -8.57 -3.61 -18.00
C VAL A 97 -7.56 -3.99 -19.09
N ARG A 98 -6.99 -2.98 -19.76
CA ARG A 98 -5.72 -3.16 -20.46
C ARG A 98 -4.58 -3.03 -19.45
N ALA A 99 -3.69 -4.01 -19.45
CA ALA A 99 -2.56 -4.02 -18.58
C ALA A 99 -1.27 -4.25 -19.37
N THR A 100 -0.20 -3.59 -18.97
CA THR A 100 1.08 -3.73 -19.66
C THR A 100 1.88 -4.91 -19.13
N GLU A 101 1.94 -5.09 -17.82
CA GLU A 101 2.70 -6.15 -17.16
C GLU A 101 2.17 -6.46 -15.76
N GLY A 102 2.54 -7.65 -15.25
CA GLY A 102 2.19 -8.10 -13.91
C GLY A 102 3.09 -9.24 -13.46
N VAL A 103 3.02 -9.54 -12.19
CA VAL A 103 3.75 -10.63 -11.55
C VAL A 103 2.84 -11.85 -11.49
N GLU A 104 3.33 -13.00 -11.98
CA GLU A 104 2.60 -14.26 -11.91
C GLU A 104 2.39 -14.70 -10.46
N LEU A 105 1.18 -15.15 -10.16
CA LEU A 105 0.75 -15.49 -8.81
C LEU A 105 0.83 -16.99 -8.57
N PRO A 106 1.27 -17.43 -7.36
CA PRO A 106 1.17 -18.82 -6.97
C PRO A 106 -0.28 -19.31 -7.01
N GLU A 107 -0.51 -20.55 -7.45
CA GLU A 107 -1.86 -21.14 -7.48
C GLU A 107 -2.49 -21.25 -6.09
N THR A 108 -1.69 -21.36 -5.06
CA THR A 108 -2.13 -21.44 -3.65
C THR A 108 -2.66 -20.13 -3.08
N LEU A 109 -2.45 -19.01 -3.77
CA LEU A 109 -2.89 -17.69 -3.34
C LEU A 109 -4.24 -17.37 -3.98
N ASP A 110 -5.29 -17.17 -3.18
CA ASP A 110 -6.61 -16.73 -3.68
C ASP A 110 -6.57 -15.30 -4.24
N ASP A 111 -7.53 -14.96 -5.12
CA ASP A 111 -7.54 -13.70 -5.84
C ASP A 111 -7.66 -12.48 -4.92
N ALA A 112 -8.49 -12.59 -3.88
CA ALA A 112 -8.70 -11.50 -2.93
C ALA A 112 -7.43 -11.21 -2.12
N ARG A 113 -6.76 -12.25 -1.61
CA ARG A 113 -5.49 -12.12 -0.91
C ARG A 113 -4.38 -11.63 -1.84
N ALA A 114 -4.39 -12.07 -3.09
CA ALA A 114 -3.40 -11.67 -4.10
C ALA A 114 -3.40 -10.16 -4.41
N THR A 115 -4.51 -9.45 -4.18
CA THR A 115 -4.53 -7.97 -4.28
C THR A 115 -3.55 -7.30 -3.30
N MET A 116 -3.15 -7.99 -2.22
CA MET A 116 -2.21 -7.49 -1.23
C MET A 116 -0.75 -7.51 -1.71
N VAL A 117 -0.45 -8.09 -2.87
CA VAL A 117 0.92 -8.13 -3.43
C VAL A 117 1.45 -6.70 -3.63
N GLU A 118 0.62 -5.80 -4.15
CA GLU A 118 1.04 -4.40 -4.36
C GLU A 118 1.36 -3.67 -3.04
N PRO A 119 0.46 -3.58 -2.04
CA PRO A 119 0.79 -2.92 -0.79
C PRO A 119 1.91 -3.63 0.00
N LEU A 120 2.03 -4.96 -0.07
CA LEU A 120 3.16 -5.66 0.53
C LEU A 120 4.48 -5.30 -0.14
N ALA A 121 4.50 -5.13 -1.47
CA ALA A 121 5.69 -4.67 -2.19
C ALA A 121 6.13 -3.26 -1.76
N CYS A 122 5.16 -2.37 -1.49
CA CYS A 122 5.44 -1.06 -0.90
C CYS A 122 6.09 -1.18 0.48
N VAL A 123 5.54 -2.08 1.33
CA VAL A 123 6.05 -2.35 2.69
C VAL A 123 7.45 -2.94 2.65
N LEU A 124 7.73 -3.90 1.77
CA LEU A 124 9.08 -4.49 1.62
C LEU A 124 10.12 -3.41 1.32
N ARG A 125 9.84 -2.51 0.38
CA ARG A 125 10.74 -1.37 0.10
C ARG A 125 10.94 -0.43 1.29
N GLY A 126 9.87 -0.21 2.06
CA GLY A 126 9.95 0.59 3.29
C GLY A 126 10.81 -0.11 4.35
N ALA A 127 10.59 -1.39 4.56
CA ALA A 127 11.30 -2.19 5.56
C ALA A 127 12.82 -2.27 5.31
N GLU A 128 13.27 -2.24 4.05
CA GLU A 128 14.69 -2.16 3.70
C GLU A 128 15.39 -0.89 4.24
N ARG A 129 14.63 0.17 4.50
CA ARG A 129 15.14 1.45 5.02
C ARG A 129 15.10 1.54 6.55
N VAL A 130 14.56 0.54 7.21
CA VAL A 130 14.45 0.44 8.67
C VAL A 130 15.64 -0.38 9.18
N PRO A 131 16.50 0.15 10.07
CA PRO A 131 17.56 -0.62 10.70
C PRO A 131 16.95 -1.78 11.51
N ARG A 132 17.73 -2.86 11.70
CA ARG A 132 17.33 -3.97 12.55
C ARG A 132 17.34 -3.58 14.01
N GLY A 133 16.47 -4.18 14.80
CA GLY A 133 16.41 -3.97 16.24
C GLY A 133 15.00 -3.91 16.81
N ARG A 134 14.79 -3.01 17.75
CA ARG A 134 13.48 -2.69 18.34
C ARG A 134 12.76 -1.69 17.44
N VAL A 135 11.65 -2.09 16.85
CA VAL A 135 10.93 -1.26 15.87
C VAL A 135 9.50 -1.00 16.34
N LEU A 136 9.09 0.27 16.35
CA LEU A 136 7.72 0.68 16.64
C LEU A 136 6.96 1.00 15.34
N VAL A 137 5.83 0.36 15.14
CA VAL A 137 4.86 0.72 14.10
C VAL A 137 3.83 1.67 14.70
N VAL A 138 3.76 2.91 14.19
CA VAL A 138 2.80 3.93 14.61
C VAL A 138 1.65 3.97 13.62
N GLY A 139 0.51 3.43 14.03
CA GLY A 139 -0.66 3.15 13.21
C GLY A 139 -0.73 1.67 12.82
N ASN A 140 -1.47 0.87 13.60
CA ASN A 140 -1.61 -0.59 13.42
C ASN A 140 -2.86 -0.95 12.59
N GLY A 141 -3.12 -0.18 11.53
CA GLY A 141 -4.07 -0.49 10.47
C GLY A 141 -3.54 -1.59 9.53
N PHE A 142 -4.11 -1.71 8.33
CA PHE A 142 -3.72 -2.73 7.36
C PHE A 142 -2.21 -2.67 7.02
N VAL A 143 -1.71 -1.50 6.63
CA VAL A 143 -0.30 -1.30 6.27
C VAL A 143 0.63 -1.52 7.48
N GLY A 144 0.24 -1.04 8.67
CA GLY A 144 1.02 -1.25 9.88
C GLY A 144 1.16 -2.74 10.23
N ARG A 145 0.11 -3.53 10.04
CA ARG A 145 0.15 -5.00 10.24
C ARG A 145 1.02 -5.70 9.21
N LEU A 146 1.04 -5.23 7.95
CA LEU A 146 2.00 -5.73 6.96
C LEU A 146 3.45 -5.43 7.37
N PHE A 147 3.74 -4.22 7.86
CA PHE A 147 5.06 -3.92 8.43
C PHE A 147 5.39 -4.83 9.60
N GLY A 148 4.45 -5.01 10.54
CA GLY A 148 4.64 -5.92 11.67
C GLY A 148 5.07 -7.30 11.20
N ALA A 149 4.29 -7.93 10.32
CA ALA A 149 4.56 -9.28 9.80
C ALA A 149 5.92 -9.38 9.07
N VAL A 150 6.28 -8.37 8.26
CA VAL A 150 7.57 -8.35 7.53
C VAL A 150 8.74 -8.18 8.49
N LEU A 151 8.65 -7.27 9.45
CA LEU A 151 9.71 -6.97 10.40
C LEU A 151 9.93 -8.13 11.40
N GLU A 152 8.86 -8.74 11.92
CA GLU A 152 8.92 -9.92 12.77
C GLU A 152 9.58 -11.09 12.04
N ARG A 153 9.18 -11.35 10.78
CA ARG A 153 9.81 -12.38 9.95
C ARG A 153 11.30 -12.09 9.70
N ARG A 154 11.68 -10.82 9.62
CA ARG A 154 13.08 -10.39 9.51
C ARG A 154 13.87 -10.62 10.80
N GLY A 155 13.20 -10.88 11.93
CA GLY A 155 13.77 -11.12 13.25
C GLY A 155 13.91 -9.87 14.12
N ASP A 156 13.15 -8.81 13.83
CA ASP A 156 13.10 -7.61 14.66
C ASP A 156 12.17 -7.80 15.86
N GLU A 157 12.40 -7.04 16.93
CA GLU A 157 11.46 -6.93 18.04
C GLU A 157 10.43 -5.84 17.72
N VAL A 158 9.21 -6.25 17.34
CA VAL A 158 8.18 -5.33 16.85
C VAL A 158 7.19 -4.94 17.93
N PHE A 159 6.88 -3.66 17.96
CA PHE A 159 5.86 -3.03 18.78
C PHE A 159 4.87 -2.30 17.87
N ALA A 160 3.64 -2.10 18.33
CA ALA A 160 2.64 -1.36 17.57
C ALA A 160 1.76 -0.52 18.48
N VAL A 161 1.50 0.72 18.06
CA VAL A 161 0.54 1.62 18.72
C VAL A 161 -0.47 2.11 17.69
N ASP A 162 -1.70 2.33 18.14
CA ASP A 162 -2.78 2.91 17.34
C ASP A 162 -3.63 3.81 18.23
N ALA A 163 -4.26 4.82 17.65
CA ALA A 163 -5.23 5.68 18.34
C ALA A 163 -6.50 4.93 18.73
N ASP A 164 -6.81 3.84 17.99
CA ASP A 164 -7.86 2.91 18.31
C ASP A 164 -7.30 1.82 19.26
N PRO A 165 -7.76 1.74 20.52
CA PRO A 165 -7.26 0.76 21.48
C PRO A 165 -7.44 -0.71 21.03
N GLU A 166 -8.48 -1.00 20.22
CA GLU A 166 -8.73 -2.35 19.71
C GLU A 166 -7.68 -2.79 18.67
N ARG A 167 -6.96 -1.83 18.09
CA ARG A 167 -5.88 -2.07 17.14
C ARG A 167 -4.49 -2.00 17.76
N ALA A 168 -4.38 -1.40 18.94
CA ALA A 168 -3.11 -1.29 19.63
C ALA A 168 -2.51 -2.69 19.86
N GLY A 169 -1.23 -2.81 19.58
CA GLY A 169 -0.44 -4.00 19.87
C GLY A 169 0.38 -3.83 21.14
N ARG A 170 1.51 -4.55 21.19
CA ARG A 170 2.44 -4.45 22.33
C ARG A 170 3.15 -3.07 22.35
N SER A 171 3.09 -2.38 23.48
CA SER A 171 3.84 -1.15 23.71
C SER A 171 5.33 -1.45 23.98
N PRO A 172 6.27 -0.58 23.52
CA PRO A 172 7.70 -0.84 23.65
C PRO A 172 8.24 -0.71 25.10
N GLY A 173 7.51 -0.07 26.02
CA GLY A 173 7.93 0.14 27.39
C GLY A 173 9.18 1.03 27.56
N GLY A 174 9.70 1.60 26.48
CA GLY A 174 10.88 2.46 26.43
C GLY A 174 11.27 2.78 24.98
N PRO A 175 12.35 3.55 24.75
CA PRO A 175 12.76 3.96 23.42
C PRO A 175 13.06 2.76 22.50
N VAL A 176 12.88 2.98 21.18
CA VAL A 176 13.12 1.99 20.12
C VAL A 176 14.24 2.45 19.17
N ASP A 177 14.83 1.54 18.41
CA ASP A 177 15.88 1.87 17.45
C ASP A 177 15.32 2.53 16.19
N ALA A 178 14.10 2.16 15.83
CA ALA A 178 13.39 2.77 14.70
C ALA A 178 11.87 2.84 14.91
N ALA A 179 11.24 3.80 14.24
CA ALA A 179 9.77 3.88 14.15
C ALA A 179 9.31 3.98 12.70
N VAL A 180 8.16 3.38 12.39
CA VAL A 180 7.51 3.41 11.07
C VAL A 180 6.18 4.14 11.20
N VAL A 181 6.02 5.27 10.51
CA VAL A 181 4.80 6.08 10.51
C VAL A 181 3.85 5.54 9.46
N CYS A 182 2.81 4.81 9.90
CA CYS A 182 1.72 4.27 9.08
C CYS A 182 0.39 5.01 9.29
N ALA A 183 0.33 5.94 10.24
CA ALA A 183 -0.86 6.75 10.53
C ALA A 183 -0.63 8.22 10.17
N ARG A 184 -1.69 8.88 9.67
CA ARG A 184 -1.65 10.30 9.38
C ARG A 184 -1.41 11.12 10.63
N GLY A 185 -0.50 12.12 10.56
CA GLY A 185 -0.20 13.05 11.63
C GLY A 185 0.62 12.51 12.78
N ALA A 186 1.10 11.25 12.70
CA ALA A 186 1.81 10.57 13.81
C ALA A 186 3.34 10.76 13.79
N GLY A 187 3.84 11.75 13.05
CA GLY A 187 5.28 11.97 12.91
C GLY A 187 5.97 12.40 14.20
N ALA A 188 5.37 13.29 14.97
CA ALA A 188 5.92 13.73 16.24
C ALA A 188 6.03 12.58 17.25
N ASP A 189 4.98 11.77 17.40
CA ASP A 189 4.97 10.59 18.28
C ASP A 189 6.07 9.58 17.90
N ALA A 190 6.29 9.39 16.59
CA ALA A 190 7.35 8.53 16.10
C ALA A 190 8.74 9.06 16.39
N LEU A 191 8.95 10.39 16.24
CA LEU A 191 10.23 11.04 16.60
C LEU A 191 10.52 10.91 18.09
N ASP A 192 9.50 11.05 18.95
CA ASP A 192 9.67 10.96 20.40
C ASP A 192 9.99 9.54 20.88
N ALA A 193 9.48 8.54 20.17
CA ALA A 193 9.64 7.14 20.53
C ALA A 193 11.03 6.56 20.27
N VAL A 194 11.79 7.09 19.29
CA VAL A 194 13.09 6.52 18.91
C VAL A 194 14.21 7.01 19.85
N THR A 195 15.28 6.23 19.98
CA THR A 195 16.50 6.64 20.71
C THR A 195 17.20 7.79 19.97
N PRO A 196 18.04 8.62 20.66
CA PRO A 196 18.97 9.49 19.96
C PRO A 196 19.82 8.70 18.93
N GLY A 197 19.97 9.24 17.72
CA GLY A 197 20.60 8.54 16.58
C GLY A 197 19.68 7.55 15.86
N GLY A 198 18.44 7.35 16.35
CA GLY A 198 17.49 6.41 15.77
C GLY A 198 16.90 6.83 14.41
N THR A 199 16.12 5.96 13.82
CA THR A 199 15.55 6.16 12.48
C THR A 199 14.03 6.23 12.51
N VAL A 200 13.45 7.21 11.79
CA VAL A 200 12.01 7.29 11.54
C VAL A 200 11.74 7.11 10.04
N LEU A 201 11.01 6.06 9.69
CA LEU A 201 10.49 5.85 8.34
C LEU A 201 9.13 6.52 8.19
N VAL A 202 9.03 7.50 7.30
CA VAL A 202 7.77 8.13 6.90
C VAL A 202 7.17 7.35 5.74
N PHE A 203 6.07 6.63 6.01
CA PHE A 203 5.35 5.81 5.03
C PHE A 203 3.92 6.30 4.77
N ALA A 204 3.41 7.18 5.60
CA ALA A 204 2.15 7.91 5.43
C ALA A 204 2.40 9.42 5.60
N ASP A 205 1.38 10.23 5.38
CA ASP A 205 1.43 11.66 5.71
C ASP A 205 1.67 11.82 7.22
N ALA A 206 2.90 12.08 7.59
CA ALA A 206 3.33 12.16 8.98
C ALA A 206 2.89 13.44 9.70
N GLY A 207 2.33 14.43 8.96
CA GLY A 207 2.10 15.78 9.49
C GLY A 207 3.41 16.52 9.71
N ASP A 208 3.40 17.47 10.64
CA ASP A 208 4.59 18.25 10.97
C ASP A 208 5.66 17.40 11.67
N LEU A 209 6.88 17.50 11.17
CA LEU A 209 8.07 16.88 11.77
C LEU A 209 8.96 17.99 12.37
N PRO A 210 9.00 18.16 13.70
CA PRO A 210 9.80 19.18 14.35
C PRO A 210 11.30 19.04 14.03
N ALA A 211 11.83 19.92 13.20
CA ALA A 211 13.21 19.85 12.73
C ALA A 211 14.25 20.03 13.85
N ASP A 212 13.90 20.77 14.91
CA ASP A 212 14.75 20.94 16.08
C ASP A 212 14.89 19.64 16.88
N VAL A 213 13.84 18.80 16.95
CA VAL A 213 13.91 17.46 17.57
C VAL A 213 14.83 16.56 16.76
N VAL A 214 14.67 16.55 15.41
CA VAL A 214 15.55 15.78 14.51
C VAL A 214 17.02 16.20 14.71
N TYR A 215 17.29 17.50 14.70
CA TYR A 215 18.65 18.05 14.87
C TYR A 215 19.25 17.71 16.23
N ARG A 216 18.53 18.01 17.33
CA ARG A 216 19.07 17.84 18.70
C ARG A 216 19.33 16.40 19.09
N ARG A 217 18.57 15.47 18.48
CA ARG A 217 18.67 14.04 18.77
C ARG A 217 19.42 13.26 17.69
N GLU A 218 19.95 13.96 16.67
CA GLU A 218 20.70 13.39 15.54
C GLU A 218 19.92 12.27 14.83
N LEU A 219 18.58 12.44 14.65
CA LEU A 219 17.72 11.42 14.09
C LEU A 219 17.87 11.33 12.57
N THR A 220 17.72 10.12 12.05
CA THR A 220 17.57 9.87 10.60
C THR A 220 16.10 9.80 10.26
N VAL A 221 15.63 10.68 9.36
CA VAL A 221 14.27 10.63 8.83
C VAL A 221 14.33 10.24 7.36
N VAL A 222 13.66 9.14 7.00
CA VAL A 222 13.65 8.60 5.64
C VAL A 222 12.22 8.43 5.13
N GLY A 223 11.99 8.67 3.84
CA GLY A 223 10.70 8.42 3.19
C GLY A 223 10.73 7.17 2.33
N SER A 224 9.62 6.45 2.24
CA SER A 224 9.42 5.40 1.25
C SER A 224 7.98 5.40 0.76
N ARG A 225 7.79 5.13 -0.53
CA ARG A 225 6.46 5.02 -1.15
C ARG A 225 6.49 4.10 -2.35
N SER A 226 5.36 3.53 -2.69
CA SER A 226 5.06 2.79 -3.93
C SER A 226 5.88 1.50 -4.12
N ALA A 227 5.32 0.59 -4.86
CA ALA A 227 5.96 -0.65 -5.28
C ALA A 227 6.93 -0.45 -6.44
N THR A 228 7.83 -1.39 -6.65
CA THR A 228 8.62 -1.55 -7.87
C THR A 228 8.42 -2.96 -8.42
N PRO A 229 8.70 -3.23 -9.70
CA PRO A 229 8.59 -4.57 -10.27
C PRO A 229 9.36 -5.64 -9.48
N ALA A 230 10.55 -5.32 -8.97
CA ALA A 230 11.33 -6.24 -8.15
C ALA A 230 10.66 -6.53 -6.81
N ALA A 231 10.14 -5.49 -6.13
CA ALA A 231 9.42 -5.64 -4.87
C ALA A 231 8.10 -6.40 -5.05
N MET A 232 7.39 -6.20 -6.18
CA MET A 232 6.17 -6.96 -6.52
C MET A 232 6.45 -8.47 -6.61
N ARG A 233 7.55 -8.87 -7.30
CA ARG A 233 7.95 -10.28 -7.36
C ARG A 233 8.28 -10.86 -5.99
N ALA A 234 9.01 -10.11 -5.17
CA ALA A 234 9.33 -10.53 -3.80
C ALA A 234 8.07 -10.66 -2.94
N ALA A 235 7.13 -9.72 -3.08
CA ALA A 235 5.85 -9.75 -2.36
C ALA A 235 4.98 -10.93 -2.77
N ALA A 236 4.88 -11.25 -4.06
CA ALA A 236 4.10 -12.39 -4.54
C ALA A 236 4.65 -13.73 -4.00
N ALA A 237 5.96 -13.86 -3.90
CA ALA A 237 6.60 -15.05 -3.32
C ALA A 237 6.43 -15.12 -1.79
N LEU A 238 6.45 -13.98 -1.09
CA LEU A 238 6.42 -13.93 0.37
C LEU A 238 5.00 -14.00 0.95
N LEU A 239 4.02 -13.40 0.29
CA LEU A 239 2.66 -13.24 0.83
C LEU A 239 1.99 -14.55 1.30
N PRO A 240 2.16 -15.71 0.62
CA PRO A 240 1.58 -16.97 1.11
C PRO A 240 2.07 -17.39 2.49
N GLU A 241 3.27 -16.95 2.91
CA GLU A 241 3.92 -17.33 4.15
C GLU A 241 3.66 -16.36 5.31
N LEU A 242 3.02 -15.20 5.03
CA LEU A 242 2.73 -14.19 6.04
C LEU A 242 1.35 -14.37 6.65
N ASP A 243 1.26 -14.19 7.96
CA ASP A 243 -0.02 -14.01 8.64
C ASP A 243 -0.45 -12.55 8.51
N VAL A 244 -1.41 -12.29 7.64
CA VAL A 244 -1.92 -10.95 7.34
C VAL A 244 -3.45 -10.92 7.45
N PRO A 245 -4.04 -9.78 7.80
CA PRO A 245 -5.50 -9.67 7.91
C PRO A 245 -6.20 -10.06 6.61
N MET A 246 -7.22 -10.89 6.71
CA MET A 246 -8.06 -11.24 5.57
C MET A 246 -8.94 -10.05 5.17
N PRO A 247 -9.12 -9.81 3.85
CA PRO A 247 -9.98 -8.73 3.38
C PRO A 247 -11.46 -9.07 3.51
N VAL A 248 -12.29 -8.04 3.61
CA VAL A 248 -13.72 -8.14 3.31
C VAL A 248 -13.86 -8.12 1.80
N VAL A 249 -14.49 -9.15 1.23
CA VAL A 249 -14.70 -9.27 -0.22
C VAL A 249 -16.15 -8.92 -0.54
N LEU A 250 -16.34 -8.01 -1.49
CA LEU A 250 -17.64 -7.54 -1.94
C LEU A 250 -17.68 -7.51 -3.48
N PRO A 251 -18.84 -7.72 -4.09
CA PRO A 251 -18.99 -7.47 -5.52
C PRO A 251 -18.89 -5.95 -5.79
N LEU A 252 -18.47 -5.59 -7.00
CA LEU A 252 -18.22 -4.20 -7.39
C LEU A 252 -19.47 -3.30 -7.27
N GLU A 253 -20.67 -3.89 -7.41
CA GLU A 253 -21.96 -3.23 -7.21
C GLU A 253 -22.16 -2.71 -5.77
N ARG A 254 -21.47 -3.30 -4.80
CA ARG A 254 -21.49 -2.89 -3.39
C ARG A 254 -20.34 -1.97 -3.03
N PHE A 255 -19.84 -1.19 -3.99
CA PHE A 255 -18.70 -0.29 -3.80
C PHE A 255 -18.90 0.70 -2.65
N ASP A 256 -20.09 1.32 -2.56
CA ASP A 256 -20.39 2.30 -1.51
C ASP A 256 -20.32 1.66 -0.11
N GLU A 257 -20.80 0.43 0.03
CA GLU A 257 -20.71 -0.31 1.28
C GLU A 257 -19.25 -0.61 1.66
N GLY A 258 -18.46 -1.07 0.68
CA GLY A 258 -17.04 -1.31 0.88
C GLY A 258 -16.27 -0.04 1.25
N LEU A 259 -16.59 1.06 0.60
CA LEU A 259 -16.03 2.37 0.91
C LEU A 259 -16.39 2.82 2.33
N GLU A 260 -17.64 2.63 2.76
CA GLU A 260 -18.09 2.92 4.13
C GLU A 260 -17.35 2.05 5.16
N LEU A 261 -17.25 0.73 4.93
CA LEU A 261 -16.52 -0.19 5.81
C LEU A 261 -15.05 0.22 5.97
N PHE A 262 -14.41 0.62 4.88
CA PHE A 262 -13.02 1.03 4.87
C PHE A 262 -12.82 2.38 5.57
N THR A 263 -13.62 3.40 5.23
CA THR A 263 -13.47 4.77 5.77
C THR A 263 -13.90 4.88 7.22
N SER A 264 -14.90 4.10 7.65
CA SER A 264 -15.31 3.97 9.06
C SER A 264 -14.36 3.08 9.88
N ARG A 265 -13.34 2.51 9.25
CA ARG A 265 -12.35 1.63 9.87
C ARG A 265 -12.92 0.31 10.42
N ARG A 266 -14.14 -0.10 10.02
CA ARG A 266 -14.74 -1.40 10.37
C ARG A 266 -14.10 -2.56 9.61
N ALA A 267 -13.46 -2.29 8.47
CA ALA A 267 -12.63 -3.25 7.74
C ALA A 267 -11.21 -2.70 7.58
N LEU A 268 -10.20 -3.54 7.81
CA LEU A 268 -8.79 -3.18 7.59
C LEU A 268 -8.45 -3.15 6.10
N LYS A 269 -9.08 -4.03 5.33
CA LYS A 269 -8.92 -4.16 3.88
C LYS A 269 -10.25 -4.56 3.26
N VAL A 270 -10.58 -3.93 2.15
CA VAL A 270 -11.73 -4.27 1.29
C VAL A 270 -11.21 -4.62 -0.08
N VAL A 271 -11.79 -5.65 -0.69
CA VAL A 271 -11.49 -6.10 -2.04
C VAL A 271 -12.80 -6.22 -2.79
N PHE A 272 -12.82 -5.71 -4.01
CA PHE A 272 -13.96 -5.84 -4.90
C PHE A 272 -13.69 -6.89 -5.98
N THR A 273 -14.71 -7.67 -6.29
CA THR A 273 -14.75 -8.58 -7.44
C THR A 273 -15.76 -8.07 -8.46
N PRO A 274 -15.50 -8.17 -9.75
CA PRO A 274 -16.46 -7.85 -10.80
C PRO A 274 -17.73 -8.67 -10.72
#